data_041e0dc4916c25ce5964c5d956b211dd
#
_entry.id   041e0dc4916c25ce5964c5d956b211dd
#
_cell.length_a   1.000
_cell.length_b   1.000
_cell.length_c   1.000
_cell.angle_alpha   90.00
_cell.angle_beta   90.00
_cell.angle_gamma   90.00
#
_symmetry.space_group_name_H-M   'P 1'
#
loop_
_entity.id
_entity.type
_entity.pdbx_description
1 polymer ?
#
loop_
_entity_poly.entity_id
_entity_poly.type
_entity_poly.pdbx_seq_one_letter_code
_entity_poly.pdbx_strand_id
1 'polypeptide(L)' 'MDKTDRNTIEELLPRYCEGVATEEERLQVEMWMSESDENRRMAKQIHALYL' A
#
# COMPACT_ATOMS: atom_id res chain seq x y z
N MET A 1 -19.37 2.32 -3.15
CA MET A 1 -18.11 2.11 -3.82
C MET A 1 -16.97 2.33 -2.84
N ASP A 2 -16.12 1.38 -2.75
CA ASP A 2 -15.04 1.44 -1.77
C ASP A 2 -13.87 2.26 -2.27
N LYS A 3 -13.29 2.98 -1.35
CA LYS A 3 -12.15 3.80 -1.69
C LYS A 3 -10.84 3.08 -1.61
N THR A 4 -10.81 1.99 -0.88
CA THR A 4 -9.58 1.25 -0.68
C THR A 4 -9.69 -0.11 -1.31
N ASP A 5 -10.24 -0.18 -2.52
CA ASP A 5 -10.27 -1.46 -3.17
C ASP A 5 -8.86 -1.83 -3.63
N ARG A 6 -8.72 -3.05 -4.12
CA ARG A 6 -7.43 -3.58 -4.45
C ARG A 6 -6.71 -2.75 -5.52
N ASN A 7 -7.46 -2.26 -6.50
CA ASN A 7 -6.84 -1.49 -7.57
C ASN A 7 -6.21 -0.21 -7.05
N THR A 8 -6.90 0.46 -6.15
CA THR A 8 -6.36 1.69 -5.57
C THR A 8 -5.08 1.40 -4.81
N ILE A 9 -5.08 0.33 -4.02
CA ILE A 9 -3.91 -0.02 -3.25
C ILE A 9 -2.75 -0.39 -4.16
N GLU A 10 -3.01 -1.13 -5.22
CA GLU A 10 -1.95 -1.52 -6.14
C GLU A 10 -1.30 -0.32 -6.79
N GLU A 11 -2.06 0.74 -7.01
CA GLU A 11 -1.49 1.96 -7.56
C GLU A 11 -0.69 2.73 -6.52
N LEU A 12 -1.11 2.66 -5.27
CA LEU A 12 -0.46 3.42 -4.21
C LEU A 12 0.80 2.75 -3.68
N LEU A 13 0.85 1.42 -3.76
CA LEU A 13 1.98 0.71 -3.18
C LEU A 13 3.32 1.12 -3.81
N PRO A 14 3.45 1.22 -5.12
CA PRO A 14 4.73 1.67 -5.68
C PRO A 14 5.13 3.05 -5.20
N ARG A 15 4.19 3.95 -5.12
CA ARG A 15 4.48 5.30 -4.62
C ARG A 15 4.90 5.25 -3.16
N TYR A 16 4.21 4.44 -2.38
CA TYR A 16 4.54 4.30 -0.98
C TYR A 16 5.97 3.78 -0.81
N CYS A 17 6.33 2.79 -1.61
CA CYS A 17 7.65 2.19 -1.51
C CYS A 17 8.75 3.13 -1.96
N GLU A 18 8.45 3.98 -2.93
CA GLU A 18 9.43 4.93 -3.43
C GLU A 18 9.53 6.19 -2.56
N GLY A 19 8.59 6.34 -1.63
CA GLY A 19 8.62 7.49 -0.76
C GLY A 19 8.02 8.74 -1.36
N VAL A 20 7.25 8.61 -2.43
CA VAL A 20 6.64 9.75 -3.09
C VAL A 20 5.14 9.84 -2.83
N ALA A 21 4.59 8.94 -2.03
CA ALA A 21 3.17 8.96 -1.72
C ALA A 21 2.86 10.17 -0.85
N THR A 22 1.68 10.74 -1.06
CA THR A 22 1.22 11.80 -0.18
C THR A 22 0.86 11.22 1.17
N GLU A 23 0.65 12.11 2.14
CA GLU A 23 0.28 11.66 3.47
C GLU A 23 -1.02 10.87 3.46
N GLU A 24 -1.99 11.34 2.68
CA GLU A 24 -3.25 10.64 2.56
C GLU A 24 -3.07 9.26 1.95
N GLU A 25 -2.27 9.19 0.90
CA GLU A 25 -2.03 7.92 0.24
C GLU A 25 -1.33 6.94 1.18
N ARG A 26 -0.39 7.46 1.93
CA ARG A 26 0.33 6.62 2.88
C ARG A 26 -0.60 6.08 3.95
N LEU A 27 -1.50 6.92 4.44
CA LEU A 27 -2.46 6.47 5.44
C LEU A 27 -3.36 5.37 4.88
N GLN A 28 -3.79 5.50 3.64
CA GLN A 28 -4.61 4.47 3.04
C GLN A 28 -3.88 3.14 2.96
N VAL A 29 -2.61 3.17 2.58
CA VAL A 29 -1.83 1.94 2.51
C VAL A 29 -1.67 1.34 3.89
N GLU A 30 -1.39 2.18 4.89
CA GLU A 30 -1.20 1.68 6.24
C GLU A 30 -2.48 1.09 6.81
N MET A 31 -3.62 1.70 6.52
CA MET A 31 -4.88 1.14 6.95
C MET A 31 -5.14 -0.21 6.28
N TRP A 32 -4.83 -0.29 5.01
CA TRP A 32 -5.01 -1.54 4.29
C TRP A 32 -4.10 -2.62 4.88
N MET A 33 -2.88 -2.27 5.23
CA MET A 33 -1.95 -3.23 5.81
C MET A 33 -2.43 -3.72 7.17
N SER A 34 -3.12 -2.88 7.92
CA SER A 34 -3.57 -3.28 9.24
C SER A 34 -4.82 -4.14 9.19
N GLU A 35 -5.42 -4.31 8.02
CA GLU A 35 -6.63 -5.11 7.90
C GLU A 35 -6.34 -6.60 7.95
N SER A 36 -5.18 -7.02 7.52
CA SER A 36 -4.84 -8.43 7.55
C SER A 36 -3.34 -8.62 7.45
N ASP A 37 -2.86 -9.75 7.97
CA ASP A 37 -1.45 -10.07 7.85
C ASP A 37 -1.06 -10.32 6.41
N GLU A 38 -1.98 -10.85 5.62
CA GLU A 38 -1.71 -11.08 4.21
C GLU A 38 -1.41 -9.79 3.49
N ASN A 39 -2.18 -8.75 3.81
CA ASN A 39 -1.94 -7.45 3.18
C ASN A 39 -0.56 -6.93 3.54
N ARG A 40 -0.18 -7.10 4.78
CA ARG A 40 1.12 -6.64 5.23
C ARG A 40 2.25 -7.38 4.53
N ARG A 41 2.09 -8.69 4.37
CA ARG A 41 3.10 -9.47 3.67
C ARG A 41 3.21 -9.05 2.21
N MET A 42 2.07 -8.79 1.58
CA MET A 42 2.07 -8.36 0.20
C MET A 42 2.81 -7.04 0.04
N ALA A 43 2.57 -6.12 0.97
CA ALA A 43 3.26 -4.84 0.92
C ALA A 43 4.75 -5.02 1.08
N LYS A 44 5.17 -5.90 1.96
CA LYS A 44 6.59 -6.15 2.15
C LYS A 44 7.24 -6.74 0.92
N GLN A 45 6.55 -7.65 0.25
CA GLN A 45 7.08 -8.25 -0.96
C GLN A 45 7.28 -7.21 -2.05
N ILE A 46 6.30 -6.33 -2.21
CA ILE A 46 6.40 -5.30 -3.22
C ILE A 46 7.53 -4.33 -2.87
N HIS A 47 7.65 -4.01 -1.59
CA HIS A 47 8.72 -3.11 -1.15
C HIS A 47 10.09 -3.71 -1.47
N ALA A 48 10.23 -5.00 -1.28
CA ALA A 48 11.50 -5.67 -1.55
C ALA A 48 11.88 -5.58 -3.01
N LEU A 49 10.89 -5.57 -3.89
CA LEU A 49 11.16 -5.46 -5.32
C LEU A 49 11.69 -4.08 -5.70
N TYR A 50 11.43 -3.09 -4.87
CA TYR A 50 11.86 -1.73 -5.17
C TYR A 50 13.19 -1.38 -4.52
N LEU A 51 13.71 -2.27 -3.71
CA LEU A 51 15.01 -2.05 -3.10
C LEU A 51 16.09 -2.58 -4.01
#